data_37c3f79759e7ef928599a941b54a0a2a
#
_entry.id   37c3f79759e7ef928599a941b54a0a2a
#
_cell.length_a   1.000
_cell.length_b   1.000
_cell.length_c   1.000
_cell.angle_alpha   90.00
_cell.angle_beta   90.00
_cell.angle_gamma   90.00
#
_symmetry.space_group_name_H-M   'P 1'
#
loop_
_entity.id
_entity.type
_entity.pdbx_description
1 polymer ?
#
loop_
_entity_poly.entity_id
_entity_poly.type
_entity_poly.pdbx_seq_one_letter_code
_entity_poly.pdbx_strand_id
1 'polypeptide(L)'
;MLRWAFHRWEEALHNRSNDRIVREFDWGLDWLPDLASRDVAADTDASAQDRLDAYAAAAVADSDAFFASTDTAEFDLDRQGHLRFPSQVVTPHAENNVVHARLYRAPEDRGRAVVVLPQWNSDADGHVGLCRLFNRVGITALRLSKPYHDWRMPAELQRADYIVSSNVGRTLQVCRQAVLDARRAVGWLHGQGYSSIGICGTSLGSCLSMLTAAHEPRIKVAALNHISPYFADVVWDGLSTRHVRQGLDGHVSLEALRRIWLPISPQPYLERMRRLQTLLVYAQYDLTFPVRLSQSLVQEFRTRAIPHQLAVLPCGHYTTGKSPFKFLDGYWLTRFLQKTL
;
A
#
# COMPACT_ATOMS: atom_id res chain seq x y z
N MET A 1 18.06 -6.01 26.51
CA MET A 1 19.14 -5.22 25.87
C MET A 1 18.93 -5.04 24.36
N LEU A 2 18.80 -6.08 23.56
CA LEU A 2 18.65 -5.99 22.10
C LEU A 2 17.45 -5.12 21.65
N ARG A 3 16.26 -5.33 22.23
CA ARG A 3 15.06 -4.56 21.92
C ARG A 3 15.26 -3.04 22.10
N TRP A 4 15.87 -2.65 23.22
CA TRP A 4 16.18 -1.26 23.51
C TRP A 4 17.14 -0.66 22.49
N ALA A 5 18.19 -1.39 22.10
CA ALA A 5 19.16 -0.93 21.11
C ALA A 5 18.52 -0.72 19.73
N PHE A 6 17.66 -1.64 19.27
CA PHE A 6 16.92 -1.48 18.01
C PHE A 6 15.94 -0.31 18.09
N HIS A 7 15.18 -0.16 19.17
CA HIS A 7 14.25 0.95 19.30
C HIS A 7 14.96 2.31 19.22
N ARG A 8 16.11 2.46 19.91
CA ARG A 8 16.93 3.69 19.78
C ARG A 8 17.45 3.90 18.36
N TRP A 9 17.83 2.85 17.68
CA TRP A 9 18.28 2.93 16.29
C TRP A 9 17.14 3.33 15.35
N GLU A 10 15.96 2.77 15.50
CA GLU A 10 14.75 3.14 14.77
C GLU A 10 14.41 4.62 14.98
N GLU A 11 14.41 5.10 16.22
CA GLU A 11 14.17 6.52 16.54
C GLU A 11 15.26 7.42 15.93
N ALA A 12 16.53 7.03 16.02
CA ALA A 12 17.62 7.78 15.41
C ALA A 12 17.51 7.86 13.88
N LEU A 13 17.07 6.79 13.22
CA LEU A 13 16.82 6.78 11.78
C LEU A 13 15.58 7.62 11.41
N HIS A 14 14.52 7.53 12.21
CA HIS A 14 13.33 8.34 12.05
C HIS A 14 13.65 9.84 12.15
N ASN A 15 14.46 10.25 13.11
CA ASN A 15 14.79 11.64 13.38
C ASN A 15 15.83 12.26 12.42
N ARG A 16 16.35 11.49 11.47
CA ARG A 16 17.25 12.03 10.42
C ARG A 16 16.57 12.96 9.43
N SER A 17 15.27 12.81 9.26
CA SER A 17 14.45 13.66 8.41
C SER A 17 13.60 14.58 9.28
N ASN A 18 13.57 15.86 8.96
CA ASN A 18 12.78 16.91 9.62
C ASN A 18 11.68 17.48 8.71
N ASP A 19 11.35 16.76 7.64
CA ASP A 19 10.39 17.16 6.61
C ASP A 19 8.91 16.81 6.95
N ARG A 20 8.64 16.35 8.18
CA ARG A 20 7.30 15.97 8.64
C ARG A 20 6.53 17.19 9.12
N ILE A 21 5.45 17.50 8.41
CA ILE A 21 4.59 18.64 8.72
C ILE A 21 3.29 18.11 9.33
N VAL A 22 2.89 18.63 10.48
CA VAL A 22 1.55 18.40 11.02
C VAL A 22 0.59 19.22 10.18
N ARG A 23 -0.32 18.54 9.47
CA ARG A 23 -1.34 19.17 8.63
C ARG A 23 -2.61 19.35 9.43
N GLU A 24 -3.35 20.43 9.12
CA GLU A 24 -4.65 20.69 9.69
C GLU A 24 -5.61 19.51 9.42
N PHE A 25 -6.52 19.31 10.38
CA PHE A 25 -7.58 18.31 10.26
C PHE A 25 -8.61 18.73 9.22
N ASP A 26 -9.07 17.76 8.44
CA ASP A 26 -10.18 17.93 7.51
C ASP A 26 -10.90 16.58 7.34
N TRP A 27 -12.22 16.61 7.34
CA TRP A 27 -13.01 15.43 7.01
C TRP A 27 -12.86 15.00 5.54
N GLY A 28 -12.58 15.94 4.63
CA GLY A 28 -12.27 15.67 3.25
C GLY A 28 -13.43 15.09 2.44
N LEU A 29 -14.67 15.53 2.70
CA LEU A 29 -15.86 15.05 2.01
C LEU A 29 -15.84 15.34 0.52
N ASP A 30 -15.21 16.43 0.11
CA ASP A 30 -14.99 16.86 -1.27
C ASP A 30 -14.12 15.90 -2.09
N TRP A 31 -13.35 15.05 -1.42
CA TRP A 31 -12.55 14.01 -2.07
C TRP A 31 -13.34 12.76 -2.45
N LEU A 32 -14.60 12.66 -2.06
CA LEU A 32 -15.46 11.49 -2.25
C LEU A 32 -16.61 11.81 -3.23
N PRO A 33 -16.34 11.85 -4.54
CA PRO A 33 -17.33 12.31 -5.54
C PRO A 33 -18.60 11.44 -5.56
N ASP A 34 -18.48 10.16 -5.20
CA ASP A 34 -19.60 9.22 -5.16
C ASP A 34 -20.44 9.34 -3.87
N LEU A 35 -20.06 10.24 -2.94
CA LEU A 35 -20.77 10.40 -1.68
C LEU A 35 -22.22 10.88 -1.90
N ALA A 36 -22.43 11.72 -2.91
CA ALA A 36 -23.76 12.25 -3.25
C ALA A 36 -24.65 11.27 -4.04
N SER A 37 -24.04 10.34 -4.79
CA SER A 37 -24.77 9.38 -5.64
C SER A 37 -25.18 8.10 -4.93
N ARG A 38 -24.56 7.81 -3.79
CA ARG A 38 -24.98 6.70 -2.93
C ARG A 38 -26.03 7.25 -1.95
N ASP A 39 -27.20 6.69 -1.84
CA ASP A 39 -28.36 7.11 -1.04
C ASP A 39 -28.07 7.49 0.44
N VAL A 40 -26.85 7.34 0.86
CA VAL A 40 -26.28 7.69 2.16
C VAL A 40 -26.20 9.20 2.42
N ALA A 41 -26.22 10.03 1.37
CA ALA A 41 -26.09 11.50 1.45
C ALA A 41 -27.45 12.25 1.47
N ALA A 42 -28.55 11.54 1.49
CA ALA A 42 -29.88 12.17 1.48
C ALA A 42 -30.21 12.93 2.78
N ASP A 43 -29.52 12.62 3.88
CA ASP A 43 -29.66 13.35 5.14
C ASP A 43 -28.66 14.52 5.19
N THR A 44 -29.12 15.72 4.82
CA THR A 44 -28.33 16.95 4.86
C THR A 44 -27.94 17.38 6.29
N ASP A 45 -28.60 16.82 7.31
CA ASP A 45 -28.36 17.14 8.71
C ASP A 45 -27.33 16.19 9.38
N ALA A 46 -26.93 15.12 8.70
CA ALA A 46 -25.93 14.18 9.22
C ALA A 46 -24.54 14.84 9.35
N SER A 47 -23.84 14.54 10.45
CA SER A 47 -22.49 15.04 10.65
C SER A 47 -21.53 14.51 9.57
N ALA A 48 -20.40 15.21 9.36
CA ALA A 48 -19.37 14.75 8.43
C ALA A 48 -18.85 13.34 8.76
N GLN A 49 -18.74 13.01 10.07
CA GLN A 49 -18.36 11.70 10.53
C GLN A 49 -19.40 10.64 10.16
N ASP A 50 -20.69 10.89 10.38
CA ASP A 50 -21.75 9.93 10.06
C ASP A 50 -21.81 9.65 8.56
N ARG A 51 -21.61 10.69 7.73
CA ARG A 51 -21.54 10.55 6.27
C ARG A 51 -20.36 9.69 5.83
N LEU A 52 -19.19 9.85 6.46
CA LEU A 52 -18.01 9.02 6.19
C LEU A 52 -18.17 7.59 6.69
N ASP A 53 -18.74 7.39 7.88
CA ASP A 53 -19.04 6.06 8.43
C ASP A 53 -19.99 5.29 7.50
N ALA A 54 -21.04 5.93 7.01
CA ALA A 54 -21.99 5.33 6.09
C ALA A 54 -21.36 5.06 4.70
N TYR A 55 -20.55 5.99 4.19
CA TYR A 55 -19.78 5.77 2.94
C TYR A 55 -18.85 4.55 3.07
N ALA A 56 -18.12 4.47 4.18
CA ALA A 56 -17.19 3.35 4.43
C ALA A 56 -17.93 2.01 4.56
N ALA A 57 -19.07 2.00 5.25
CA ALA A 57 -19.90 0.80 5.35
C ALA A 57 -20.40 0.32 3.98
N ALA A 58 -20.90 1.22 3.14
CA ALA A 58 -21.32 0.92 1.77
C ALA A 58 -20.15 0.43 0.90
N ALA A 59 -18.97 1.06 1.02
CA ALA A 59 -17.76 0.67 0.29
C ALA A 59 -17.26 -0.74 0.66
N VAL A 60 -17.39 -1.14 1.93
CA VAL A 60 -17.05 -2.51 2.38
C VAL A 60 -18.10 -3.50 1.93
N ALA A 61 -19.39 -3.16 2.02
CA ALA A 61 -20.50 -4.04 1.63
C ALA A 61 -20.42 -4.42 0.13
N ASP A 62 -20.06 -3.47 -0.72
CA ASP A 62 -19.80 -3.70 -2.15
C ASP A 62 -18.38 -3.28 -2.54
N SER A 63 -17.42 -4.00 -1.99
CA SER A 63 -16.01 -3.69 -2.23
C SER A 63 -15.55 -4.03 -3.66
N ASP A 64 -16.24 -4.88 -4.38
CA ASP A 64 -15.95 -5.16 -5.78
C ASP A 64 -16.30 -3.96 -6.66
N ALA A 65 -17.43 -3.30 -6.43
CA ALA A 65 -17.77 -2.03 -7.08
C ALA A 65 -16.85 -0.89 -6.61
N PHE A 66 -16.51 -0.84 -5.31
CA PHE A 66 -15.61 0.19 -4.77
C PHE A 66 -14.22 0.16 -5.41
N PHE A 67 -13.69 -1.04 -5.65
CA PHE A 67 -12.40 -1.25 -6.31
C PHE A 67 -12.53 -1.68 -7.77
N ALA A 68 -13.69 -1.48 -8.41
CA ALA A 68 -13.85 -1.80 -9.84
C ALA A 68 -12.85 -1.00 -10.69
N SER A 69 -12.02 -1.71 -11.43
CA SER A 69 -11.06 -1.10 -12.35
C SER A 69 -11.59 -1.21 -13.76
N THR A 70 -11.64 -0.09 -14.45
CA THR A 70 -11.93 -0.05 -15.88
C THR A 70 -10.63 -0.21 -16.66
N ASP A 71 -10.67 -1.00 -17.72
CA ASP A 71 -9.53 -1.10 -18.62
C ASP A 71 -9.30 0.25 -19.33
N THR A 72 -8.04 0.56 -19.61
CA THR A 72 -7.64 1.66 -20.48
C THR A 72 -6.79 1.13 -21.59
N ALA A 73 -6.90 1.69 -22.78
CA ALA A 73 -6.02 1.38 -23.91
C ALA A 73 -4.80 2.32 -24.00
N GLU A 74 -4.75 3.35 -23.16
CA GLU A 74 -3.76 4.41 -23.24
C GLU A 74 -2.52 4.09 -22.41
N PHE A 75 -1.75 3.08 -22.84
CA PHE A 75 -0.47 2.76 -22.24
C PHE A 75 0.66 3.21 -23.15
N ASP A 76 1.58 4.01 -22.60
CA ASP A 76 2.79 4.46 -23.27
C ASP A 76 4.02 3.87 -22.56
N LEU A 77 4.72 2.96 -23.24
CA LEU A 77 5.97 2.35 -22.76
C LEU A 77 7.14 2.84 -23.62
N ASP A 78 8.04 3.61 -23.03
CA ASP A 78 9.25 4.05 -23.72
C ASP A 78 10.34 2.97 -23.78
N ARG A 79 11.40 3.26 -24.57
CA ARG A 79 12.53 2.34 -24.75
C ARG A 79 13.37 2.11 -23.48
N GLN A 80 13.24 2.98 -22.48
CA GLN A 80 13.94 2.87 -21.20
C GLN A 80 13.14 2.06 -20.17
N GLY A 81 11.93 1.61 -20.55
CA GLY A 81 11.05 0.84 -19.68
C GLY A 81 10.19 1.71 -18.75
N HIS A 82 10.03 2.99 -19.06
CA HIS A 82 9.11 3.85 -18.34
C HIS A 82 7.71 3.71 -18.95
N LEU A 83 6.78 3.20 -18.16
CA LEU A 83 5.38 3.02 -18.52
C LEU A 83 4.55 4.16 -17.93
N ARG A 84 3.69 4.77 -18.76
CA ARG A 84 2.73 5.78 -18.36
C ARG A 84 1.32 5.39 -18.80
N PHE A 85 0.33 5.72 -17.97
CA PHE A 85 -1.09 5.56 -18.31
C PHE A 85 -1.95 6.46 -17.40
N PRO A 86 -3.17 6.82 -17.82
CA PRO A 86 -4.06 7.66 -17.01
C PRO A 86 -4.51 6.90 -15.75
N SER A 87 -4.53 7.61 -14.62
CA SER A 87 -5.19 7.11 -13.41
C SER A 87 -6.71 7.07 -13.62
N GLN A 88 -7.39 6.11 -12.99
CA GLN A 88 -8.86 6.06 -13.03
C GLN A 88 -9.50 7.15 -12.18
N VAL A 89 -8.80 7.57 -11.12
CA VAL A 89 -9.24 8.65 -10.24
C VAL A 89 -8.61 9.95 -10.70
N VAL A 90 -9.42 10.93 -11.03
CA VAL A 90 -8.98 12.29 -11.34
C VAL A 90 -8.98 13.11 -10.07
N THR A 91 -7.84 13.73 -9.78
CA THR A 91 -7.61 14.60 -8.62
C THR A 91 -7.34 16.04 -9.10
N PRO A 92 -7.40 17.04 -8.20
CA PRO A 92 -7.04 18.41 -8.55
C PRO A 92 -5.59 18.61 -9.04
N HIS A 93 -4.71 17.62 -8.83
CA HIS A 93 -3.28 17.68 -9.16
C HIS A 93 -3.02 16.89 -10.45
N ALA A 94 -2.76 17.59 -11.53
CA ALA A 94 -2.57 17.01 -12.87
C ALA A 94 -1.46 15.93 -12.89
N GLU A 95 -0.36 16.16 -12.17
CA GLU A 95 0.76 15.23 -12.06
C GLU A 95 0.34 13.91 -11.46
N ASN A 96 -0.58 13.92 -10.48
CA ASN A 96 -1.08 12.72 -9.84
C ASN A 96 -2.00 11.90 -10.74
N ASN A 97 -2.57 12.50 -11.77
CA ASN A 97 -3.53 11.86 -12.67
C ASN A 97 -2.88 11.01 -13.76
N VAL A 98 -1.54 11.06 -13.89
CA VAL A 98 -0.76 10.17 -14.74
C VAL A 98 -0.03 9.15 -13.86
N VAL A 99 -0.29 7.88 -14.10
CA VAL A 99 0.42 6.80 -13.42
C VAL A 99 1.76 6.57 -14.11
N HIS A 100 2.81 6.50 -13.30
CA HIS A 100 4.15 6.19 -13.75
C HIS A 100 4.59 4.84 -13.18
N ALA A 101 5.21 4.01 -14.01
CA ALA A 101 5.81 2.76 -13.58
C ALA A 101 7.12 2.51 -14.31
N ARG A 102 8.01 1.72 -13.71
CA ARG A 102 9.25 1.29 -14.34
C ARG A 102 9.29 -0.20 -14.50
N LEU A 103 9.43 -0.65 -15.75
CA LEU A 103 9.52 -2.04 -16.11
C LEU A 103 10.98 -2.49 -16.10
N TYR A 104 11.27 -3.51 -15.32
CA TYR A 104 12.54 -4.22 -15.26
C TYR A 104 12.35 -5.60 -15.85
N ARG A 105 12.66 -5.79 -17.13
CA ARG A 105 12.48 -7.07 -17.81
C ARG A 105 13.55 -8.07 -17.37
N ALA A 106 13.13 -9.28 -17.02
CA ALA A 106 14.06 -10.39 -16.87
C ALA A 106 14.42 -10.96 -18.26
N PRO A 107 15.67 -11.40 -18.49
CA PRO A 107 16.04 -12.01 -19.78
C PRO A 107 15.23 -13.23 -20.16
N GLU A 108 14.86 -14.03 -19.16
CA GLU A 108 14.07 -15.28 -19.32
C GLU A 108 12.96 -15.34 -18.27
N ASP A 109 11.91 -14.52 -18.42
CA ASP A 109 10.83 -14.44 -17.42
C ASP A 109 9.80 -15.57 -17.50
N ARG A 110 9.74 -16.24 -18.63
CA ARG A 110 8.80 -17.38 -18.85
C ARG A 110 7.34 -17.00 -18.53
N GLY A 111 6.93 -15.77 -18.80
CA GLY A 111 5.59 -15.27 -18.51
C GLY A 111 5.35 -14.93 -17.03
N ARG A 112 6.42 -14.78 -16.21
CA ARG A 112 6.33 -14.43 -14.78
C ARG A 112 6.61 -12.95 -14.57
N ALA A 113 5.70 -12.28 -13.88
CA ALA A 113 5.87 -10.87 -13.53
C ALA A 113 5.43 -10.57 -12.09
N VAL A 114 5.96 -9.50 -11.51
CA VAL A 114 5.57 -8.98 -10.21
C VAL A 114 5.37 -7.47 -10.26
N VAL A 115 4.22 -6.99 -9.77
CA VAL A 115 4.01 -5.57 -9.49
C VAL A 115 4.64 -5.24 -8.13
N VAL A 116 5.46 -4.19 -8.08
CA VAL A 116 6.17 -3.78 -6.85
C VAL A 116 5.66 -2.43 -6.38
N LEU A 117 5.11 -2.39 -5.17
CA LEU A 117 4.64 -1.19 -4.48
C LEU A 117 5.60 -0.84 -3.32
N PRO A 118 6.44 0.20 -3.49
CA PRO A 118 7.38 0.62 -2.45
C PRO A 118 6.71 1.17 -1.18
N GLN A 119 7.50 1.41 -0.13
CA GLN A 119 7.06 2.06 1.10
C GLN A 119 6.64 3.52 0.88
N TRP A 120 5.96 4.11 1.88
CA TRP A 120 5.62 5.53 1.91
C TRP A 120 6.88 6.41 1.76
N ASN A 121 6.77 7.50 1.02
CA ASN A 121 7.86 8.42 0.69
C ASN A 121 9.08 7.78 -0.01
N SER A 122 8.87 6.65 -0.68
CA SER A 122 9.88 6.12 -1.58
C SER A 122 10.01 7.03 -2.81
N ASP A 123 11.23 7.35 -3.17
CA ASP A 123 11.58 8.01 -4.42
C ASP A 123 11.60 7.03 -5.61
N ALA A 124 11.95 7.53 -6.79
CA ALA A 124 12.04 6.74 -8.03
C ALA A 124 13.06 5.59 -7.96
N ASP A 125 14.08 5.71 -7.13
CA ASP A 125 15.13 4.70 -6.96
C ASP A 125 14.79 3.64 -5.89
N GLY A 126 13.79 3.91 -5.06
CA GLY A 126 13.32 2.95 -4.06
C GLY A 126 12.85 1.64 -4.68
N HIS A 127 13.32 0.52 -4.16
CA HIS A 127 13.05 -0.87 -4.63
C HIS A 127 13.66 -1.25 -5.98
N VAL A 128 14.45 -0.39 -6.64
CA VAL A 128 15.16 -0.74 -7.89
C VAL A 128 16.09 -1.95 -7.67
N GLY A 129 16.82 -1.97 -6.56
CA GLY A 129 17.67 -3.10 -6.20
C GLY A 129 16.90 -4.42 -6.04
N LEU A 130 15.69 -4.37 -5.46
CA LEU A 130 14.80 -5.51 -5.31
C LEU A 130 14.25 -5.98 -6.67
N CYS A 131 13.83 -5.06 -7.54
CA CYS A 131 13.39 -5.38 -8.90
C CYS A 131 14.49 -6.09 -9.71
N ARG A 132 15.73 -5.60 -9.62
CA ARG A 132 16.90 -6.24 -10.26
C ARG A 132 17.19 -7.62 -9.66
N LEU A 133 16.93 -7.82 -8.36
CA LEU A 133 17.08 -9.13 -7.73
C LEU A 133 16.04 -10.12 -8.25
N PHE A 134 14.79 -9.71 -8.44
CA PHE A 134 13.75 -10.51 -9.08
C PHE A 134 14.12 -10.90 -10.52
N ASN A 135 14.71 -9.98 -11.28
CA ASN A 135 15.16 -10.28 -12.64
C ASN A 135 16.21 -11.40 -12.68
N ARG A 136 17.12 -11.46 -11.70
CA ARG A 136 18.15 -12.52 -11.61
C ARG A 136 17.57 -13.92 -11.44
N VAL A 137 16.34 -14.02 -10.94
CA VAL A 137 15.63 -15.28 -10.77
C VAL A 137 14.53 -15.50 -11.83
N GLY A 138 14.58 -14.70 -12.91
CA GLY A 138 13.67 -14.84 -14.07
C GLY A 138 12.26 -14.34 -13.81
N ILE A 139 12.11 -13.26 -13.05
CA ILE A 139 10.81 -12.59 -12.81
C ILE A 139 10.92 -11.15 -13.28
N THR A 140 10.11 -10.77 -14.26
CA THR A 140 9.98 -9.37 -14.68
C THR A 140 9.31 -8.56 -13.58
N ALA A 141 9.83 -7.37 -13.25
CA ALA A 141 9.28 -6.53 -12.21
C ALA A 141 8.75 -5.21 -12.78
N LEU A 142 7.52 -4.85 -12.41
CA LEU A 142 6.92 -3.56 -12.70
C LEU A 142 6.81 -2.75 -11.41
N ARG A 143 7.77 -1.84 -11.19
CA ARG A 143 7.74 -0.93 -10.04
C ARG A 143 6.77 0.20 -10.32
N LEU A 144 5.72 0.32 -9.50
CA LEU A 144 4.66 1.32 -9.65
C LEU A 144 4.92 2.52 -8.75
N SER A 145 4.82 3.72 -9.30
CA SER A 145 4.78 4.98 -8.56
C SER A 145 3.36 5.17 -7.99
N LYS A 146 3.26 5.15 -6.66
CA LYS A 146 1.98 5.37 -5.98
C LYS A 146 1.51 6.82 -6.15
N PRO A 147 0.21 7.12 -5.96
CA PRO A 147 -0.27 8.50 -5.95
C PRO A 147 0.56 9.40 -5.05
N TYR A 148 0.86 10.60 -5.51
CA TYR A 148 1.63 11.63 -4.82
C TYR A 148 3.10 11.27 -4.52
N HIS A 149 3.66 10.25 -5.19
CA HIS A 149 5.07 9.87 -5.08
C HIS A 149 5.80 10.16 -6.40
N ASP A 150 7.11 10.35 -6.29
CA ASP A 150 8.00 10.49 -7.47
C ASP A 150 7.48 11.56 -8.44
N TRP A 151 7.30 11.19 -9.71
CA TRP A 151 6.79 12.06 -10.78
C TRP A 151 5.32 12.48 -10.60
N ARG A 152 4.60 11.89 -9.63
CA ARG A 152 3.19 12.20 -9.33
C ARG A 152 3.04 13.20 -8.20
N MET A 153 4.16 13.69 -7.65
CA MET A 153 4.16 14.64 -6.53
C MET A 153 4.02 16.07 -7.07
N PRO A 154 2.98 16.82 -6.68
CA PRO A 154 2.84 18.22 -7.05
C PRO A 154 3.89 19.08 -6.35
N ALA A 155 4.17 20.26 -6.93
CA ALA A 155 5.27 21.12 -6.51
C ALA A 155 5.17 21.65 -5.05
N GLU A 156 3.96 21.71 -4.50
CA GLU A 156 3.72 22.13 -3.11
C GLU A 156 4.06 21.06 -2.07
N LEU A 157 4.36 19.83 -2.50
CA LEU A 157 4.71 18.74 -1.61
C LEU A 157 6.21 18.43 -1.65
N GLN A 158 6.77 18.20 -0.47
CA GLN A 158 8.11 17.62 -0.30
C GLN A 158 8.05 16.13 0.11
N ARG A 159 6.89 15.68 0.55
CA ARG A 159 6.58 14.32 0.97
C ARG A 159 5.24 13.91 0.41
N ALA A 160 5.03 12.62 0.26
CA ALA A 160 3.76 12.06 -0.20
C ALA A 160 2.66 12.11 0.89
N ASP A 161 2.46 13.29 1.50
CA ASP A 161 1.53 13.42 2.63
C ASP A 161 0.06 13.32 2.22
N TYR A 162 -0.27 13.47 0.93
CA TYR A 162 -1.66 13.42 0.50
C TYR A 162 -2.24 12.00 0.45
N ILE A 163 -1.40 10.96 0.47
CA ILE A 163 -1.88 9.57 0.57
C ILE A 163 -2.08 9.11 2.02
N VAL A 164 -1.39 9.74 2.99
CA VAL A 164 -1.54 9.49 4.43
C VAL A 164 -1.48 10.81 5.16
N SER A 165 -2.62 11.32 5.61
CA SER A 165 -2.72 12.64 6.24
C SER A 165 -3.90 12.75 7.20
N SER A 166 -4.02 13.89 7.88
CA SER A 166 -5.17 14.28 8.70
C SER A 166 -6.40 14.70 7.89
N ASN A 167 -6.34 14.76 6.56
CA ASN A 167 -7.52 14.82 5.72
C ASN A 167 -8.03 13.39 5.49
N VAL A 168 -9.15 13.05 6.15
CA VAL A 168 -9.66 11.68 6.31
C VAL A 168 -10.17 11.11 4.98
N GLY A 169 -11.03 11.86 4.28
CA GLY A 169 -11.61 11.46 3.00
C GLY A 169 -10.57 11.39 1.88
N ARG A 170 -9.60 12.34 1.85
CA ARG A 170 -8.50 12.29 0.89
C ARG A 170 -7.65 11.03 1.07
N THR A 171 -7.27 10.70 2.32
CA THR A 171 -6.50 9.48 2.60
C THR A 171 -7.22 8.24 2.07
N LEU A 172 -8.54 8.13 2.31
CA LEU A 172 -9.36 7.03 1.81
C LEU A 172 -9.37 6.98 0.28
N GLN A 173 -9.65 8.10 -0.39
CA GLN A 173 -9.76 8.16 -1.86
C GLN A 173 -8.41 7.92 -2.55
N VAL A 174 -7.31 8.46 -2.01
CA VAL A 174 -5.98 8.29 -2.59
C VAL A 174 -5.45 6.86 -2.41
N CYS A 175 -5.75 6.21 -1.30
CA CYS A 175 -5.47 4.77 -1.14
C CYS A 175 -6.32 3.93 -2.12
N ARG A 176 -7.59 4.26 -2.33
CA ARG A 176 -8.43 3.64 -3.38
C ARG A 176 -7.79 3.84 -4.76
N GLN A 177 -7.38 5.06 -5.09
CA GLN A 177 -6.68 5.36 -6.34
C GLN A 177 -5.46 4.45 -6.55
N ALA A 178 -4.62 4.27 -5.53
CA ALA A 178 -3.45 3.42 -5.61
C ALA A 178 -3.79 1.95 -5.94
N VAL A 179 -4.88 1.42 -5.38
CA VAL A 179 -5.38 0.06 -5.68
C VAL A 179 -5.87 -0.04 -7.13
N LEU A 180 -6.64 0.93 -7.60
CA LEU A 180 -7.14 0.97 -8.99
C LEU A 180 -6.00 1.06 -10.01
N ASP A 181 -5.01 1.92 -9.74
CA ASP A 181 -3.82 2.06 -10.57
C ASP A 181 -3.00 0.76 -10.63
N ALA A 182 -2.85 0.08 -9.49
CA ALA A 182 -2.17 -1.21 -9.42
C ALA A 182 -2.93 -2.31 -10.19
N ARG A 183 -4.26 -2.33 -10.14
CA ARG A 183 -5.09 -3.25 -10.93
C ARG A 183 -4.94 -3.01 -12.43
N ARG A 184 -4.92 -1.74 -12.89
CA ARG A 184 -4.62 -1.40 -14.29
C ARG A 184 -3.23 -1.86 -14.71
N ALA A 185 -2.22 -1.69 -13.85
CA ALA A 185 -0.86 -2.18 -14.10
C ALA A 185 -0.82 -3.71 -14.25
N VAL A 186 -1.59 -4.46 -13.45
CA VAL A 186 -1.76 -5.92 -13.60
C VAL A 186 -2.46 -6.25 -14.91
N GLY A 187 -3.49 -5.51 -15.28
CA GLY A 187 -4.18 -5.63 -16.58
C GLY A 187 -3.23 -5.47 -17.76
N TRP A 188 -2.38 -4.45 -17.70
CA TRP A 188 -1.37 -4.23 -18.71
C TRP A 188 -0.36 -5.39 -18.81
N LEU A 189 0.17 -5.87 -17.68
CA LEU A 189 1.08 -7.03 -17.68
C LEU A 189 0.42 -8.27 -18.29
N HIS A 190 -0.84 -8.54 -17.94
CA HIS A 190 -1.59 -9.64 -18.52
C HIS A 190 -1.76 -9.48 -20.05
N GLY A 191 -2.07 -8.25 -20.52
CA GLY A 191 -2.13 -7.92 -21.94
C GLY A 191 -0.78 -8.05 -22.68
N GLN A 192 0.35 -7.95 -21.95
CA GLN A 192 1.69 -8.23 -22.49
C GLN A 192 2.05 -9.72 -22.51
N GLY A 193 1.14 -10.62 -22.13
CA GLY A 193 1.33 -12.07 -22.15
C GLY A 193 1.88 -12.67 -20.85
N TYR A 194 1.99 -11.90 -19.75
CA TYR A 194 2.36 -12.46 -18.45
C TYR A 194 1.18 -13.24 -17.87
N SER A 195 1.36 -14.55 -17.73
CA SER A 195 0.32 -15.49 -17.24
C SER A 195 0.44 -15.79 -15.74
N SER A 196 1.63 -15.60 -15.16
CA SER A 196 1.90 -15.75 -13.73
C SER A 196 2.27 -14.40 -13.12
N ILE A 197 1.30 -13.75 -12.48
CA ILE A 197 1.46 -12.41 -11.95
C ILE A 197 1.37 -12.43 -10.42
N GLY A 198 2.40 -11.86 -9.78
CA GLY A 198 2.44 -11.62 -8.35
C GLY A 198 2.42 -10.13 -8.02
N ILE A 199 2.28 -9.84 -6.73
CA ILE A 199 2.42 -8.50 -6.18
C ILE A 199 3.34 -8.52 -4.95
N CYS A 200 4.20 -7.52 -4.83
CA CYS A 200 5.11 -7.35 -3.70
C CYS A 200 5.01 -5.92 -3.17
N GLY A 201 4.72 -5.77 -1.89
CA GLY A 201 4.61 -4.46 -1.27
C GLY A 201 5.36 -4.36 0.04
N THR A 202 5.85 -3.16 0.35
CA THR A 202 6.55 -2.85 1.59
C THR A 202 5.83 -1.73 2.34
N SER A 203 5.54 -1.91 3.64
CA SER A 203 4.94 -0.89 4.49
C SER A 203 3.58 -0.43 3.94
N LEU A 204 3.35 0.85 3.67
CA LEU A 204 2.15 1.32 2.96
C LEU A 204 1.89 0.50 1.68
N GLY A 205 2.95 0.22 0.92
CA GLY A 205 2.84 -0.62 -0.27
C GLY A 205 2.34 -2.03 0.02
N SER A 206 2.59 -2.62 1.19
CA SER A 206 2.08 -3.95 1.56
C SER A 206 0.56 -3.93 1.79
N CYS A 207 0.05 -2.89 2.46
CA CYS A 207 -1.39 -2.69 2.64
C CYS A 207 -2.08 -2.58 1.28
N LEU A 208 -1.61 -1.66 0.41
CA LEU A 208 -2.15 -1.46 -0.93
C LEU A 208 -2.03 -2.73 -1.80
N SER A 209 -0.93 -3.48 -1.67
CA SER A 209 -0.73 -4.76 -2.35
C SER A 209 -1.74 -5.82 -1.92
N MET A 210 -2.06 -5.90 -0.62
CA MET A 210 -3.06 -6.84 -0.13
C MET A 210 -4.46 -6.47 -0.62
N LEU A 211 -4.84 -5.18 -0.57
CA LEU A 211 -6.11 -4.70 -1.11
C LEU A 211 -6.21 -5.00 -2.62
N THR A 212 -5.14 -4.72 -3.37
CA THR A 212 -5.09 -5.04 -4.80
C THR A 212 -5.23 -6.55 -5.04
N ALA A 213 -4.47 -7.36 -4.33
CA ALA A 213 -4.51 -8.82 -4.48
C ALA A 213 -5.88 -9.41 -4.12
N ALA A 214 -6.56 -8.85 -3.12
CA ALA A 214 -7.90 -9.28 -2.72
C ALA A 214 -8.96 -9.04 -3.80
N HIS A 215 -8.79 -8.01 -4.64
CA HIS A 215 -9.77 -7.60 -5.67
C HIS A 215 -9.32 -7.83 -7.11
N GLU A 216 -8.09 -8.35 -7.33
CA GLU A 216 -7.56 -8.60 -8.67
C GLU A 216 -7.33 -10.11 -8.89
N PRO A 217 -8.23 -10.80 -9.61
CA PRO A 217 -8.16 -12.25 -9.76
C PRO A 217 -6.96 -12.77 -10.55
N ARG A 218 -6.32 -11.93 -11.38
CA ARG A 218 -5.11 -12.28 -12.14
C ARG A 218 -3.88 -12.43 -11.25
N ILE A 219 -3.87 -11.83 -10.04
CA ILE A 219 -2.80 -12.02 -9.05
C ILE A 219 -2.96 -13.40 -8.39
N LYS A 220 -1.87 -14.16 -8.38
CA LYS A 220 -1.80 -15.50 -7.77
C LYS A 220 -0.91 -15.55 -6.52
N VAL A 221 0.01 -14.62 -6.40
CA VAL A 221 1.05 -14.60 -5.36
C VAL A 221 1.14 -13.20 -4.75
N ALA A 222 1.19 -13.11 -3.42
CA ALA A 222 1.36 -11.85 -2.69
C ALA A 222 2.50 -11.95 -1.67
N ALA A 223 3.50 -11.07 -1.77
CA ALA A 223 4.57 -10.90 -0.80
C ALA A 223 4.37 -9.57 -0.05
N LEU A 224 4.01 -9.64 1.23
CA LEU A 224 3.52 -8.53 2.04
C LEU A 224 4.50 -8.23 3.18
N ASN A 225 5.32 -7.20 2.97
CA ASN A 225 6.40 -6.83 3.87
C ASN A 225 6.00 -5.67 4.79
N HIS A 226 5.97 -5.88 6.10
CA HIS A 226 5.44 -4.99 7.14
C HIS A 226 3.96 -4.66 6.93
N ILE A 227 3.08 -5.54 7.39
CA ILE A 227 1.64 -5.40 7.21
C ILE A 227 0.88 -5.54 8.53
N SER A 228 -0.28 -4.92 8.61
CA SER A 228 -1.23 -4.96 9.74
C SER A 228 -2.67 -5.12 9.26
N PRO A 229 -3.62 -5.53 10.12
CA PRO A 229 -5.02 -5.69 9.72
C PRO A 229 -5.74 -4.35 9.49
N TYR A 230 -5.42 -3.31 10.25
CA TYR A 230 -6.08 -2.02 10.19
C TYR A 230 -5.12 -0.90 9.82
N PHE A 231 -5.49 -0.12 8.82
CA PHE A 231 -4.73 1.06 8.38
C PHE A 231 -4.68 2.14 9.47
N ALA A 232 -5.82 2.40 10.12
CA ALA A 232 -5.94 3.38 11.19
C ALA A 232 -4.98 3.12 12.36
N ASP A 233 -4.80 1.85 12.75
CA ASP A 233 -3.93 1.49 13.88
C ASP A 233 -2.46 1.83 13.61
N VAL A 234 -2.00 1.64 12.36
CA VAL A 234 -0.63 1.99 11.98
C VAL A 234 -0.44 3.50 12.00
N VAL A 235 -1.44 4.26 11.52
CA VAL A 235 -1.39 5.72 11.56
C VAL A 235 -1.41 6.23 13.00
N TRP A 236 -2.20 5.60 13.86
CA TRP A 236 -2.38 6.01 15.27
C TRP A 236 -1.16 5.72 16.14
N ASP A 237 -0.57 4.54 16.00
CA ASP A 237 0.47 4.03 16.91
C ASP A 237 1.88 4.03 16.31
N GLY A 238 1.99 4.24 15.00
CA GLY A 238 3.24 4.11 14.28
C GLY A 238 4.22 5.27 14.50
N LEU A 239 5.50 4.94 14.60
CA LEU A 239 6.57 5.94 14.72
C LEU A 239 6.58 6.91 13.54
N SER A 240 6.43 6.40 12.31
CA SER A 240 6.52 7.20 11.07
C SER A 240 5.34 8.15 10.87
N THR A 241 4.23 7.91 11.55
CA THR A 241 2.94 8.61 11.37
C THR A 241 2.57 9.52 12.53
N ARG A 242 3.46 9.73 13.51
CA ARG A 242 3.22 10.59 14.69
C ARG A 242 2.70 11.98 14.35
N HIS A 243 3.26 12.61 13.31
CA HIS A 243 2.81 13.94 12.84
C HIS A 243 1.41 13.90 12.22
N VAL A 244 1.02 12.79 11.57
CA VAL A 244 -0.35 12.60 11.04
C VAL A 244 -1.32 12.45 12.20
N ARG A 245 -0.98 11.63 13.20
CA ARG A 245 -1.78 11.50 14.41
C ARG A 245 -1.99 12.85 15.10
N GLN A 246 -0.95 13.66 15.24
CA GLN A 246 -1.06 14.99 15.85
C GLN A 246 -2.11 15.88 15.15
N GLY A 247 -2.26 15.74 13.82
CA GLY A 247 -3.31 16.44 13.08
C GLY A 247 -4.72 15.82 13.24
N LEU A 248 -4.81 14.58 13.73
CA LEU A 248 -6.08 13.87 13.98
C LEU A 248 -6.54 14.00 15.44
N ASP A 249 -5.60 14.21 16.38
CA ASP A 249 -5.87 14.25 17.81
C ASP A 249 -6.88 15.37 18.15
N GLY A 250 -7.89 15.03 18.96
CA GLY A 250 -8.96 15.96 19.36
C GLY A 250 -10.10 16.12 18.33
N HIS A 251 -9.95 15.60 17.11
CA HIS A 251 -10.96 15.70 16.04
C HIS A 251 -11.69 14.38 15.77
N VAL A 252 -10.97 13.25 15.86
CA VAL A 252 -11.53 11.93 15.58
C VAL A 252 -10.92 10.90 16.54
N SER A 253 -11.72 9.93 17.00
CA SER A 253 -11.22 8.81 17.80
C SER A 253 -10.63 7.70 16.92
N LEU A 254 -9.77 6.85 17.50
CA LEU A 254 -9.25 5.67 16.79
C LEU A 254 -10.37 4.74 16.31
N GLU A 255 -11.42 4.56 17.12
CA GLU A 255 -12.57 3.70 16.78
C GLU A 255 -13.33 4.26 15.58
N ALA A 256 -13.57 5.57 15.52
CA ALA A 256 -14.19 6.22 14.37
C ALA A 256 -13.29 6.11 13.14
N LEU A 257 -12.01 6.39 13.29
CA LEU A 257 -11.05 6.27 12.19
C LEU A 257 -10.93 4.84 11.65
N ARG A 258 -10.99 3.81 12.52
CA ARG A 258 -11.06 2.40 12.08
C ARG A 258 -12.29 2.10 11.24
N ARG A 259 -13.47 2.64 11.59
CA ARG A 259 -14.69 2.46 10.79
C ARG A 259 -14.56 3.17 9.45
N ILE A 260 -14.16 4.44 9.44
CA ILE A 260 -14.06 5.25 8.22
C ILE A 260 -12.98 4.72 7.26
N TRP A 261 -11.82 4.27 7.77
CA TRP A 261 -10.76 3.71 6.95
C TRP A 261 -10.82 2.18 6.80
N LEU A 262 -11.94 1.57 7.17
CA LEU A 262 -12.14 0.13 6.99
C LEU A 262 -12.03 -0.31 5.52
N PRO A 263 -12.56 0.45 4.53
CA PRO A 263 -12.42 0.08 3.12
C PRO A 263 -10.98 -0.04 2.63
N ILE A 264 -10.06 0.74 3.22
CA ILE A 264 -8.63 0.72 2.89
C ILE A 264 -7.80 -0.08 3.89
N SER A 265 -8.43 -0.88 4.72
CA SER A 265 -7.80 -1.79 5.69
C SER A 265 -7.83 -3.23 5.17
N PRO A 266 -6.79 -4.05 5.42
CA PRO A 266 -6.77 -5.48 5.05
C PRO A 266 -7.88 -6.32 5.67
N GLN A 267 -8.32 -5.99 6.89
CA GLN A 267 -9.19 -6.82 7.73
C GLN A 267 -10.47 -7.32 7.04
N PRO A 268 -11.26 -6.53 6.30
CA PRO A 268 -12.50 -7.00 5.69
C PRO A 268 -12.28 -8.05 4.58
N TYR A 269 -11.08 -8.09 4.01
CA TYR A 269 -10.78 -8.84 2.78
C TYR A 269 -9.90 -10.07 3.02
N LEU A 270 -9.66 -10.46 4.26
CA LEU A 270 -8.79 -11.58 4.61
C LEU A 270 -9.21 -12.89 3.93
N GLU A 271 -10.52 -13.18 3.87
CA GLU A 271 -11.02 -14.41 3.23
C GLU A 271 -10.68 -14.50 1.74
N ARG A 272 -10.56 -13.35 1.05
CA ARG A 272 -10.18 -13.31 -0.37
C ARG A 272 -8.72 -13.74 -0.58
N MET A 273 -7.90 -13.74 0.48
CA MET A 273 -6.50 -14.18 0.39
C MET A 273 -6.34 -15.71 0.34
N ARG A 274 -7.40 -16.50 0.62
CA ARG A 274 -7.35 -17.98 0.56
C ARG A 274 -6.92 -18.53 -0.80
N ARG A 275 -7.23 -17.80 -1.87
CA ARG A 275 -6.91 -18.22 -3.24
C ARG A 275 -5.46 -17.96 -3.63
N LEU A 276 -4.68 -17.28 -2.78
CA LEU A 276 -3.34 -16.79 -3.07
C LEU A 276 -2.27 -17.57 -2.33
N GLN A 277 -1.10 -17.69 -2.95
CA GLN A 277 0.12 -17.99 -2.21
C GLN A 277 0.58 -16.68 -1.54
N THR A 278 0.65 -16.66 -0.20
CA THR A 278 0.94 -15.43 0.55
C THR A 278 2.18 -15.60 1.42
N LEU A 279 3.10 -14.63 1.34
CA LEU A 279 4.17 -14.44 2.31
C LEU A 279 3.85 -13.21 3.17
N LEU A 280 3.82 -13.40 4.48
CA LEU A 280 3.77 -12.34 5.47
C LEU A 280 5.19 -12.13 6.03
N VAL A 281 5.66 -10.88 6.01
CA VAL A 281 6.95 -10.51 6.61
C VAL A 281 6.71 -9.40 7.63
N TYR A 282 7.33 -9.51 8.81
CA TYR A 282 7.39 -8.39 9.75
C TYR A 282 8.72 -8.35 10.48
N ALA A 283 9.07 -7.20 11.04
CA ALA A 283 10.28 -7.01 11.81
C ALA A 283 10.02 -7.07 13.31
N GLN A 284 10.89 -7.77 14.04
CA GLN A 284 10.74 -8.09 15.46
C GLN A 284 10.79 -6.85 16.39
N TYR A 285 11.39 -5.76 15.92
CA TYR A 285 11.58 -4.52 16.68
C TYR A 285 10.96 -3.30 15.98
N ASP A 286 9.91 -3.54 15.18
CA ASP A 286 9.23 -2.49 14.41
C ASP A 286 8.49 -1.51 15.33
N LEU A 287 8.75 -0.22 15.17
CA LEU A 287 8.06 0.88 15.84
C LEU A 287 7.08 1.62 14.89
N THR A 288 7.22 1.44 13.57
CA THR A 288 6.31 2.01 12.58
C THR A 288 5.06 1.15 12.40
N PHE A 289 5.26 -0.17 12.31
CA PHE A 289 4.21 -1.17 12.47
C PHE A 289 4.41 -1.88 13.80
N PRO A 290 3.90 -1.32 14.91
CA PRO A 290 4.08 -1.96 16.22
C PRO A 290 3.83 -3.46 16.13
N VAL A 291 4.78 -4.24 16.62
CA VAL A 291 4.86 -5.72 16.40
C VAL A 291 3.53 -6.41 16.69
N ARG A 292 2.77 -5.95 17.71
CA ARG A 292 1.45 -6.47 18.04
C ARG A 292 0.45 -6.40 16.89
N LEU A 293 0.56 -5.37 16.02
CA LEU A 293 -0.34 -5.20 14.87
C LEU A 293 -0.04 -6.25 13.79
N SER A 294 1.24 -6.46 13.47
CA SER A 294 1.63 -7.51 12.53
C SER A 294 1.32 -8.91 13.07
N GLN A 295 1.54 -9.15 14.37
CA GLN A 295 1.20 -10.40 15.02
C GLN A 295 -0.31 -10.66 15.02
N SER A 296 -1.16 -9.62 15.20
CA SER A 296 -2.61 -9.78 15.13
C SER A 296 -3.06 -10.20 13.73
N LEU A 297 -2.46 -9.66 12.66
CA LEU A 297 -2.75 -10.12 11.29
C LEU A 297 -2.35 -11.58 11.08
N VAL A 298 -1.15 -11.98 11.52
CA VAL A 298 -0.71 -13.38 11.45
C VAL A 298 -1.67 -14.29 12.21
N GLN A 299 -2.16 -13.85 13.37
CA GLN A 299 -3.14 -14.61 14.15
C GLN A 299 -4.48 -14.73 13.41
N GLU A 300 -4.97 -13.68 12.74
CA GLU A 300 -6.16 -13.74 11.90
C GLU A 300 -6.01 -14.78 10.77
N PHE A 301 -4.85 -14.78 10.08
CA PHE A 301 -4.58 -15.78 9.04
C PHE A 301 -4.60 -17.21 9.60
N ARG A 302 -4.03 -17.42 10.79
CA ARG A 302 -4.03 -18.74 11.45
C ARG A 302 -5.43 -19.15 11.89
N THR A 303 -6.15 -18.27 12.60
CA THR A 303 -7.51 -18.55 13.09
C THR A 303 -8.47 -18.88 11.97
N ARG A 304 -8.35 -18.19 10.83
CA ARG A 304 -9.15 -18.43 9.63
C ARG A 304 -8.59 -19.55 8.75
N ALA A 305 -7.49 -20.21 9.14
CA ALA A 305 -6.79 -21.20 8.34
C ALA A 305 -6.49 -20.73 6.89
N ILE A 306 -6.08 -19.44 6.72
CA ILE A 306 -5.67 -18.90 5.42
C ILE A 306 -4.23 -19.34 5.15
N PRO A 307 -3.93 -20.01 4.01
CA PRO A 307 -2.58 -20.47 3.70
C PRO A 307 -1.59 -19.31 3.60
N HIS A 308 -0.48 -19.40 4.32
CA HIS A 308 0.57 -18.39 4.27
C HIS A 308 1.92 -18.94 4.71
N GLN A 309 2.98 -18.30 4.24
CA GLN A 309 4.32 -18.41 4.82
C GLN A 309 4.61 -17.18 5.69
N LEU A 310 5.44 -17.35 6.69
CA LEU A 310 5.81 -16.28 7.61
C LEU A 310 7.33 -16.14 7.68
N ALA A 311 7.83 -14.92 7.54
CA ALA A 311 9.20 -14.55 7.83
C ALA A 311 9.25 -13.45 8.89
N VAL A 312 10.08 -13.63 9.93
CA VAL A 312 10.28 -12.62 10.97
C VAL A 312 11.71 -12.13 10.89
N LEU A 313 11.88 -10.84 10.62
CA LEU A 313 13.20 -10.22 10.49
C LEU A 313 13.72 -9.76 11.85
N PRO A 314 14.98 -10.02 12.21
CA PRO A 314 15.56 -9.63 13.49
C PRO A 314 16.02 -8.16 13.49
N CYS A 315 15.15 -7.25 13.07
CA CYS A 315 15.41 -5.82 12.94
C CYS A 315 14.12 -5.02 13.21
N GLY A 316 14.14 -3.71 12.98
CA GLY A 316 12.97 -2.82 12.99
C GLY A 316 12.61 -2.36 11.57
N HIS A 317 11.69 -1.43 11.46
CA HIS A 317 11.15 -0.93 10.19
C HIS A 317 12.20 -0.25 9.30
N TYR A 318 12.85 0.78 9.85
CA TYR A 318 13.90 1.52 9.14
C TYR A 318 15.17 0.70 8.97
N THR A 319 15.48 -0.14 9.97
CA THR A 319 16.69 -0.99 9.93
C THR A 319 16.56 -2.15 8.96
N THR A 320 15.35 -2.52 8.51
CA THR A 320 15.16 -3.46 7.39
C THR A 320 15.91 -2.99 6.13
N GLY A 321 15.93 -1.68 5.85
CA GLY A 321 16.70 -1.11 4.75
C GLY A 321 18.23 -1.05 4.97
N LYS A 322 18.75 -1.49 6.11
CA LYS A 322 20.18 -1.45 6.45
C LYS A 322 20.84 -2.82 6.29
N SER A 323 22.16 -2.82 5.98
CA SER A 323 22.96 -4.06 6.00
C SER A 323 23.10 -4.56 7.45
N PRO A 324 22.97 -5.88 7.72
CA PRO A 324 22.75 -6.96 6.75
C PRO A 324 21.27 -7.23 6.43
N PHE A 325 20.32 -6.59 7.12
CA PHE A 325 18.88 -6.93 7.11
C PHE A 325 18.24 -6.77 5.73
N LYS A 326 18.65 -5.76 4.94
CA LYS A 326 18.16 -5.58 3.56
C LYS A 326 18.44 -6.79 2.66
N PHE A 327 19.51 -7.54 2.92
CA PHE A 327 19.83 -8.75 2.15
C PHE A 327 18.98 -9.93 2.62
N LEU A 328 18.71 -10.02 3.92
CA LEU A 328 17.82 -11.04 4.47
C LEU A 328 16.39 -10.83 3.99
N ASP A 329 15.91 -9.59 3.99
CA ASP A 329 14.60 -9.21 3.46
C ASP A 329 14.50 -9.56 1.97
N GLY A 330 15.44 -9.08 1.15
CA GLY A 330 15.50 -9.40 -0.27
C GLY A 330 15.56 -10.91 -0.55
N TYR A 331 16.26 -11.68 0.28
CA TYR A 331 16.32 -13.14 0.19
C TYR A 331 14.94 -13.78 0.39
N TRP A 332 14.21 -13.43 1.45
CA TRP A 332 12.89 -14.01 1.73
C TRP A 332 11.88 -13.69 0.64
N LEU A 333 11.82 -12.42 0.21
CA LEU A 333 10.92 -11.96 -0.84
C LEU A 333 11.23 -12.68 -2.16
N THR A 334 12.51 -12.71 -2.57
CA THR A 334 12.92 -13.31 -3.84
C THR A 334 12.72 -14.82 -3.85
N ARG A 335 13.16 -15.51 -2.78
CA ARG A 335 13.01 -16.97 -2.67
C ARG A 335 11.55 -17.39 -2.71
N PHE A 336 10.67 -16.64 -2.03
CA PHE A 336 9.24 -16.93 -2.04
C PHE A 336 8.67 -16.77 -3.45
N LEU A 337 8.85 -15.61 -4.08
CA LEU A 337 8.35 -15.34 -5.43
C LEU A 337 8.90 -16.33 -6.47
N GLN A 338 10.18 -16.68 -6.39
CA GLN A 338 10.81 -17.65 -7.31
C GLN A 338 10.16 -19.04 -7.23
N LYS A 339 9.67 -19.43 -6.04
CA LYS A 339 9.06 -20.75 -5.83
C LYS A 339 7.58 -20.81 -6.19
N THR A 340 6.91 -19.65 -6.16
CA THR A 340 5.43 -19.59 -6.23
C THR A 340 4.91 -18.98 -7.53
N LEU A 341 5.73 -18.21 -8.27
CA LEU A 341 5.48 -17.75 -9.63
C LEU A 341 6.13 -18.71 -10.65
#